data_fd52b0edb389e6e2035daec91fd47068
#
_entry.id   fd52b0edb389e6e2035daec91fd47068
#
_cell.length_a   1.000
_cell.length_b   1.000
_cell.length_c   1.000
_cell.angle_alpha   90.00
_cell.angle_beta   90.00
_cell.angle_gamma   90.00
#
_symmetry.space_group_name_H-M   'P 1'
#
loop_
_entity.id
_entity.type
_entity.pdbx_description
1 polymer ?
#
loop_
_entity_poly.entity_id
_entity_poly.type
_entity_poly.pdbx_seq_one_letter_code
_entity_poly.pdbx_strand_id
1 'polypeptide(L)'
;MSPLAPHRPVSIDPYAWIEAAAARAPDRAFAEDVAHRHMDYGELLGQSASWAAALRDRGVKAGDRVAVQIDKSLEAIVLYAACLRIGAVYVPINTANTPNEVDYTLRDAEPRVAVVRPADLASLAKIAEAAGVTELHTLGAGAEGSLVGLAGSFAGQIEPRPALPDGALAAILYTSGTTGRAKGALLSRGNLGSNAATLAAAWRFSSADVLLHALPLFHVHGLFVGVNIVLASRASLLLQSGFDALRALQALPKATVFMGVPTFYTRLLQVPGLDRAATAHMRLFVSGSAPLAPDTHREFERRTGHVILERYGMTETLMNTSNPYVGLRLPGSVGPALPGVDVRIAAPGAAPPDGESAVGEIEVRGPNVCAGYWRDVEKTASAFTADGWFKTGDLGHLDGGGYVTIVGRAKDLVISGGYNVYPKEVETELDALAGVAESAVFGVPHPDFGEGVTAVVVAKSGARLDEAEILRAVRSRLARYKLPKRVLVVEELPRNQMGKVQKSLLRTRYAALFQPP
;
A
#
# COMPACT_ATOMS: atom_id res chain seq x y z
N MET A 1 -6.07 25.04 24.95
CA MET A 1 -6.86 23.80 24.86
C MET A 1 -5.93 22.63 25.13
N SER A 2 -6.22 21.85 26.16
CA SER A 2 -5.40 20.68 26.53
C SER A 2 -5.42 19.65 25.39
N PRO A 3 -4.29 19.07 24.96
CA PRO A 3 -4.30 18.06 23.92
C PRO A 3 -5.07 16.84 24.43
N LEU A 4 -6.13 16.46 23.73
CA LEU A 4 -6.86 15.22 23.98
C LEU A 4 -5.85 14.06 23.92
N ALA A 5 -5.76 13.29 25.00
CA ALA A 5 -4.90 12.12 25.06
C ALA A 5 -5.27 11.17 23.90
N PRO A 6 -4.28 10.56 23.22
CA PRO A 6 -4.56 9.65 22.12
C PRO A 6 -5.39 8.48 22.64
N HIS A 7 -6.55 8.29 22.03
CA HIS A 7 -7.47 7.22 22.38
C HIS A 7 -6.85 5.89 21.93
N ARG A 8 -6.29 5.12 22.86
CA ARG A 8 -5.96 3.71 22.58
C ARG A 8 -7.28 2.93 22.51
N PRO A 9 -7.60 2.28 21.40
CA PRO A 9 -8.77 1.42 21.35
C PRO A 9 -8.63 0.30 22.40
N VAL A 10 -9.73 0.00 23.08
CA VAL A 10 -9.80 -1.05 24.12
C VAL A 10 -9.61 -2.46 23.53
N SER A 11 -9.81 -2.61 22.22
CA SER A 11 -9.68 -3.87 21.48
C SER A 11 -8.85 -3.63 20.21
N ILE A 12 -8.11 -4.65 19.77
CA ILE A 12 -7.43 -4.69 18.48
C ILE A 12 -8.28 -5.42 17.41
N ASP A 13 -9.51 -5.77 17.70
CA ASP A 13 -10.45 -6.35 16.74
C ASP A 13 -11.09 -5.26 15.87
N PRO A 14 -10.82 -5.19 14.55
CA PRO A 14 -11.38 -4.14 13.70
C PRO A 14 -12.91 -4.11 13.66
N TYR A 15 -13.59 -5.25 13.80
CA TYR A 15 -15.06 -5.25 13.84
C TYR A 15 -15.61 -4.71 15.16
N ALA A 16 -14.93 -4.95 16.28
CA ALA A 16 -15.34 -4.38 17.58
C ALA A 16 -15.31 -2.84 17.57
N TRP A 17 -14.50 -2.21 16.74
CA TRP A 17 -14.50 -0.76 16.59
C TRP A 17 -15.78 -0.24 15.94
N ILE A 18 -16.35 -0.97 14.99
CA ILE A 18 -17.65 -0.65 14.38
C ILE A 18 -18.74 -0.74 15.42
N GLU A 19 -18.77 -1.83 16.20
CA GLU A 19 -19.75 -2.02 17.29
C GLU A 19 -19.65 -0.91 18.35
N ALA A 20 -18.43 -0.59 18.78
CA ALA A 20 -18.20 0.45 19.77
C ALA A 20 -18.53 1.88 19.25
N ALA A 21 -18.32 2.14 17.97
CA ALA A 21 -18.67 3.42 17.36
C ALA A 21 -20.19 3.58 17.25
N ALA A 22 -20.90 2.56 16.73
CA ALA A 22 -22.34 2.55 16.58
C ALA A 22 -23.06 2.60 17.95
N ALA A 23 -22.57 1.86 18.96
CA ALA A 23 -23.13 1.91 20.31
C ALA A 23 -23.02 3.28 20.97
N ARG A 24 -21.94 4.04 20.65
CA ARG A 24 -21.70 5.36 21.24
C ARG A 24 -22.45 6.48 20.52
N ALA A 25 -22.49 6.45 19.20
CA ALA A 25 -23.07 7.48 18.34
C ALA A 25 -23.44 6.86 16.98
N PRO A 26 -24.60 6.17 16.89
CA PRO A 26 -25.00 5.48 15.66
C PRO A 26 -25.07 6.43 14.46
N ASP A 27 -25.62 7.63 14.64
CA ASP A 27 -25.80 8.65 13.58
C ASP A 27 -24.50 9.39 13.21
N ARG A 28 -23.37 8.97 13.78
CA ARG A 28 -22.08 9.57 13.41
C ARG A 28 -21.70 9.16 11.99
N ALA A 29 -21.38 10.16 11.15
CA ALA A 29 -20.94 9.93 9.80
C ALA A 29 -19.69 9.03 9.76
N PHE A 30 -19.80 7.92 9.04
CA PHE A 30 -18.69 7.02 8.74
C PHE A 30 -18.06 7.38 7.38
N ALA A 31 -18.86 7.52 6.33
CA ALA A 31 -18.34 7.79 5.01
C ALA A 31 -19.33 8.57 4.13
N GLU A 32 -18.79 9.42 3.24
CA GLU A 32 -19.47 10.04 2.12
C GLU A 32 -18.72 9.67 0.83
N ASP A 33 -19.44 9.27 -0.22
CA ASP A 33 -18.84 9.00 -1.53
C ASP A 33 -19.00 10.16 -2.53
N VAL A 34 -18.41 9.99 -3.72
CA VAL A 34 -18.46 11.02 -4.79
C VAL A 34 -19.87 11.27 -5.36
N ALA A 35 -20.81 10.37 -5.12
CA ALA A 35 -22.22 10.53 -5.49
C ALA A 35 -23.04 11.16 -4.34
N HIS A 36 -22.36 11.62 -3.28
CA HIS A 36 -22.96 12.17 -2.07
C HIS A 36 -23.88 11.20 -1.32
N ARG A 37 -23.63 9.88 -1.48
CA ARG A 37 -24.26 8.90 -0.63
C ARG A 37 -23.52 8.91 0.72
N HIS A 38 -24.30 8.94 1.79
CA HIS A 38 -23.78 8.96 3.15
C HIS A 38 -24.03 7.60 3.81
N MET A 39 -23.15 7.23 4.72
CA MET A 39 -23.27 6.08 5.60
C MET A 39 -22.81 6.50 7.00
N ASP A 40 -23.61 6.26 8.00
CA ASP A 40 -23.22 6.41 9.38
C ASP A 40 -22.73 5.08 10.00
N TYR A 41 -22.24 5.11 11.24
CA TYR A 41 -21.74 3.91 11.92
C TYR A 41 -22.84 2.91 12.29
N GLY A 42 -24.07 3.38 12.52
CA GLY A 42 -25.24 2.52 12.74
C GLY A 42 -25.62 1.77 11.49
N GLU A 43 -25.64 2.44 10.36
CA GLU A 43 -25.87 1.85 9.03
C GLU A 43 -24.78 0.85 8.68
N LEU A 44 -23.50 1.19 8.91
CA LEU A 44 -22.39 0.27 8.69
C LEU A 44 -22.55 -1.01 9.53
N LEU A 45 -22.91 -0.87 10.81
CA LEU A 45 -23.16 -2.01 11.70
C LEU A 45 -24.33 -2.86 11.18
N GLY A 46 -25.46 -2.24 10.89
CA GLY A 46 -26.67 -2.93 10.43
C GLY A 46 -26.47 -3.63 9.08
N GLN A 47 -25.91 -2.92 8.11
CA GLN A 47 -25.65 -3.49 6.79
C GLN A 47 -24.63 -4.61 6.85
N SER A 48 -23.50 -4.44 7.55
CA SER A 48 -22.50 -5.49 7.68
C SER A 48 -23.03 -6.73 8.41
N ALA A 49 -23.97 -6.58 9.35
CA ALA A 49 -24.64 -7.70 9.99
C ALA A 49 -25.57 -8.45 9.00
N SER A 50 -26.37 -7.74 8.23
CA SER A 50 -27.24 -8.32 7.20
C SER A 50 -26.44 -9.06 6.11
N TRP A 51 -25.36 -8.47 5.65
CA TRP A 51 -24.46 -9.09 4.66
C TRP A 51 -23.73 -10.31 5.23
N ALA A 52 -23.37 -10.28 6.52
CA ALA A 52 -22.81 -11.43 7.22
C ALA A 52 -23.80 -12.60 7.30
N ALA A 53 -25.09 -12.32 7.58
CA ALA A 53 -26.16 -13.31 7.57
C ALA A 53 -26.34 -13.91 6.16
N ALA A 54 -26.34 -13.07 5.12
CA ALA A 54 -26.41 -13.51 3.73
C ALA A 54 -25.24 -14.45 3.35
N LEU A 55 -24.00 -14.10 3.74
CA LEU A 55 -22.85 -14.97 3.50
C LEU A 55 -22.97 -16.30 4.24
N ARG A 56 -23.44 -16.30 5.49
CA ARG A 56 -23.70 -17.54 6.24
C ARG A 56 -24.76 -18.41 5.60
N ASP A 57 -25.84 -17.83 5.09
CA ASP A 57 -26.87 -18.55 4.34
C ASP A 57 -26.30 -19.28 3.12
N ARG A 58 -25.28 -18.70 2.47
CA ARG A 58 -24.53 -19.34 1.39
C ARG A 58 -23.43 -20.29 1.90
N GLY A 59 -23.44 -20.63 3.17
CA GLY A 59 -22.57 -21.62 3.79
C GLY A 59 -21.19 -21.13 4.14
N VAL A 60 -20.91 -19.82 4.17
CA VAL A 60 -19.64 -19.26 4.60
C VAL A 60 -19.47 -19.42 6.11
N LYS A 61 -18.37 -20.02 6.52
CA LYS A 61 -17.97 -20.23 7.93
C LYS A 61 -16.71 -19.43 8.24
N ALA A 62 -16.39 -19.34 9.53
CA ALA A 62 -15.11 -18.78 9.95
C ALA A 62 -13.94 -19.55 9.32
N GLY A 63 -12.98 -18.83 8.75
CA GLY A 63 -11.85 -19.37 7.99
C GLY A 63 -12.12 -19.62 6.50
N ASP A 64 -13.37 -19.60 6.03
CA ASP A 64 -13.66 -19.67 4.60
C ASP A 64 -13.25 -18.38 3.90
N ARG A 65 -12.78 -18.51 2.66
CA ARG A 65 -12.32 -17.38 1.86
C ARG A 65 -13.49 -16.81 1.05
N VAL A 66 -13.54 -15.47 1.03
CA VAL A 66 -14.43 -14.68 0.17
C VAL A 66 -13.54 -13.88 -0.79
N ALA A 67 -13.50 -14.28 -2.06
CA ALA A 67 -12.73 -13.59 -3.09
C ALA A 67 -13.53 -12.40 -3.63
N VAL A 68 -12.88 -11.24 -3.78
CA VAL A 68 -13.58 -9.98 -4.06
C VAL A 68 -12.83 -9.18 -5.13
N GLN A 69 -13.41 -9.10 -6.34
CA GLN A 69 -12.90 -8.29 -7.44
C GLN A 69 -13.98 -7.27 -7.86
N ILE A 70 -14.10 -6.21 -7.11
CA ILE A 70 -15.13 -5.18 -7.29
C ILE A 70 -14.53 -3.78 -7.29
N ASP A 71 -15.31 -2.84 -7.80
CA ASP A 71 -14.96 -1.43 -7.74
C ASP A 71 -15.08 -0.90 -6.30
N LYS A 72 -14.36 0.18 -6.04
CA LYS A 72 -14.36 0.85 -4.75
C LYS A 72 -15.70 1.55 -4.52
N SER A 73 -16.36 1.19 -3.42
CA SER A 73 -17.66 1.73 -3.00
C SER A 73 -17.85 1.63 -1.49
N LEU A 74 -18.93 2.19 -0.96
CA LEU A 74 -19.35 2.02 0.42
C LEU A 74 -19.65 0.54 0.70
N GLU A 75 -20.31 -0.12 -0.24
CA GLU A 75 -20.70 -1.53 -0.18
C GLU A 75 -19.49 -2.46 -0.15
N ALA A 76 -18.38 -2.09 -0.80
CA ALA A 76 -17.12 -2.83 -0.71
C ALA A 76 -16.58 -2.84 0.73
N ILE A 77 -16.73 -1.73 1.46
CA ILE A 77 -16.35 -1.65 2.88
C ILE A 77 -17.33 -2.44 3.76
N VAL A 78 -18.63 -2.40 3.44
CA VAL A 78 -19.66 -3.24 4.12
C VAL A 78 -19.33 -4.72 3.98
N LEU A 79 -18.96 -5.17 2.76
CA LEU A 79 -18.57 -6.56 2.52
C LEU A 79 -17.32 -6.97 3.32
N TYR A 80 -16.31 -6.10 3.37
CA TYR A 80 -15.13 -6.32 4.22
C TYR A 80 -15.53 -6.44 5.70
N ALA A 81 -16.36 -5.53 6.20
CA ALA A 81 -16.86 -5.57 7.57
C ALA A 81 -17.70 -6.84 7.85
N ALA A 82 -18.52 -7.29 6.89
CA ALA A 82 -19.28 -8.53 6.99
C ALA A 82 -18.38 -9.77 7.13
N CYS A 83 -17.30 -9.82 6.34
CA CYS A 83 -16.28 -10.89 6.46
C CYS A 83 -15.61 -10.86 7.84
N LEU A 84 -15.20 -9.68 8.31
CA LEU A 84 -14.65 -9.53 9.67
C LEU A 84 -15.63 -10.02 10.74
N ARG A 85 -16.94 -9.73 10.59
CA ARG A 85 -17.97 -10.10 11.56
C ARG A 85 -18.07 -11.60 11.75
N ILE A 86 -18.08 -12.38 10.66
CA ILE A 86 -18.24 -13.84 10.72
C ILE A 86 -16.94 -14.62 10.78
N GLY A 87 -15.78 -13.94 10.70
CA GLY A 87 -14.47 -14.58 10.64
C GLY A 87 -14.12 -15.18 9.29
N ALA A 88 -14.81 -14.76 8.23
CA ALA A 88 -14.42 -15.12 6.87
C ALA A 88 -13.14 -14.38 6.46
N VAL A 89 -12.34 -15.03 5.64
CA VAL A 89 -11.06 -14.51 5.15
C VAL A 89 -11.30 -13.71 3.89
N TYR A 90 -11.09 -12.41 3.95
CA TYR A 90 -11.25 -11.50 2.82
C TYR A 90 -10.07 -11.63 1.86
N VAL A 91 -10.34 -11.90 0.57
CA VAL A 91 -9.33 -12.05 -0.47
C VAL A 91 -9.58 -11.00 -1.56
N PRO A 92 -9.05 -9.78 -1.40
CA PRO A 92 -9.23 -8.73 -2.40
C PRO A 92 -8.37 -9.00 -3.63
N ILE A 93 -9.00 -8.88 -4.79
CA ILE A 93 -8.37 -9.05 -6.10
C ILE A 93 -8.38 -7.70 -6.82
N ASN A 94 -7.25 -7.34 -7.41
CA ASN A 94 -7.13 -6.14 -8.22
C ASN A 94 -8.07 -6.21 -9.43
N THR A 95 -8.86 -5.17 -9.65
CA THR A 95 -9.82 -5.08 -10.77
C THR A 95 -9.16 -5.05 -12.16
N ALA A 96 -7.85 -4.78 -12.22
CA ALA A 96 -7.07 -4.85 -13.45
C ALA A 96 -6.42 -6.22 -13.71
N ASN A 97 -6.58 -7.18 -12.79
CA ASN A 97 -6.06 -8.52 -13.02
C ASN A 97 -6.74 -9.14 -14.24
N THR A 98 -5.91 -9.76 -15.06
CA THR A 98 -6.40 -10.52 -16.22
C THR A 98 -7.19 -11.76 -15.78
N PRO A 99 -8.05 -12.33 -16.62
CA PRO A 99 -8.77 -13.57 -16.33
C PRO A 99 -7.85 -14.70 -15.84
N ASN A 100 -6.65 -14.85 -16.40
CA ASN A 100 -5.68 -15.87 -15.99
C ASN A 100 -5.14 -15.63 -14.56
N GLU A 101 -4.91 -14.37 -14.18
CA GLU A 101 -4.47 -14.03 -12.82
C GLU A 101 -5.60 -14.24 -11.80
N VAL A 102 -6.82 -13.99 -12.20
CA VAL A 102 -8.02 -14.29 -11.39
C VAL A 102 -8.17 -15.81 -11.22
N ASP A 103 -8.08 -16.60 -12.30
CA ASP A 103 -8.12 -18.06 -12.25
C ASP A 103 -7.10 -18.62 -11.27
N TYR A 104 -5.85 -18.16 -11.38
CA TYR A 104 -4.80 -18.55 -10.43
C TYR A 104 -5.20 -18.25 -8.98
N THR A 105 -5.67 -17.03 -8.72
CA THR A 105 -6.04 -16.62 -7.35
C THR A 105 -7.21 -17.43 -6.79
N LEU A 106 -8.21 -17.71 -7.62
CA LEU A 106 -9.37 -18.51 -7.20
C LEU A 106 -9.00 -19.97 -6.92
N ARG A 107 -8.15 -20.58 -7.76
CA ARG A 107 -7.68 -21.96 -7.54
C ARG A 107 -6.80 -22.09 -6.31
N ASP A 108 -5.96 -21.10 -6.05
CA ASP A 108 -5.03 -21.15 -4.91
C ASP A 108 -5.74 -20.84 -3.58
N ALA A 109 -6.59 -19.80 -3.56
CA ALA A 109 -7.33 -19.40 -2.37
C ALA A 109 -8.52 -20.33 -2.06
N GLU A 110 -9.09 -21.04 -3.05
CA GLU A 110 -10.28 -21.89 -2.93
C GLU A 110 -11.40 -21.17 -2.15
N PRO A 111 -11.93 -20.05 -2.65
CA PRO A 111 -12.96 -19.31 -1.95
C PRO A 111 -14.32 -20.04 -2.00
N ARG A 112 -15.06 -19.96 -0.89
CA ARG A 112 -16.44 -20.43 -0.84
C ARG A 112 -17.36 -19.55 -1.68
N VAL A 113 -17.12 -18.23 -1.64
CA VAL A 113 -17.88 -17.21 -2.36
C VAL A 113 -16.89 -16.35 -3.16
N ALA A 114 -17.24 -16.03 -4.40
CA ALA A 114 -16.59 -14.98 -5.16
C ALA A 114 -17.60 -13.85 -5.45
N VAL A 115 -17.12 -12.60 -5.33
CA VAL A 115 -17.90 -11.40 -5.65
C VAL A 115 -17.16 -10.62 -6.71
N VAL A 116 -17.81 -10.40 -7.85
CA VAL A 116 -17.21 -9.75 -9.02
C VAL A 116 -18.04 -8.54 -9.47
N ARG A 117 -17.47 -7.68 -10.31
CA ARG A 117 -18.24 -6.61 -10.93
C ARG A 117 -19.32 -7.20 -11.85
N PRO A 118 -20.50 -6.56 -11.97
CA PRO A 118 -21.53 -7.01 -12.93
C PRO A 118 -20.99 -7.15 -14.36
N ALA A 119 -20.12 -6.24 -14.79
CA ALA A 119 -19.50 -6.25 -16.12
C ALA A 119 -18.58 -7.45 -16.37
N ASP A 120 -17.97 -8.02 -15.32
CA ASP A 120 -17.02 -9.13 -15.44
C ASP A 120 -17.68 -10.51 -15.26
N LEU A 121 -18.96 -10.56 -14.89
CA LEU A 121 -19.66 -11.82 -14.61
C LEU A 121 -19.53 -12.82 -15.75
N ALA A 122 -19.80 -12.40 -16.99
CA ALA A 122 -19.79 -13.29 -18.16
C ALA A 122 -18.40 -13.89 -18.43
N SER A 123 -17.33 -13.13 -18.22
CA SER A 123 -15.94 -13.55 -18.43
C SER A 123 -15.42 -14.43 -17.30
N LEU A 124 -15.88 -14.21 -16.06
CA LEU A 124 -15.35 -14.88 -14.87
C LEU A 124 -16.19 -16.07 -14.40
N ALA A 125 -17.45 -16.21 -14.86
CA ALA A 125 -18.34 -17.29 -14.41
C ALA A 125 -17.73 -18.68 -14.65
N LYS A 126 -17.25 -18.96 -15.88
CA LYS A 126 -16.62 -20.25 -16.22
C LYS A 126 -15.32 -20.48 -15.46
N ILE A 127 -14.56 -19.42 -15.19
CA ILE A 127 -13.32 -19.47 -14.42
C ILE A 127 -13.62 -19.82 -12.97
N ALA A 128 -14.60 -19.15 -12.37
CA ALA A 128 -15.03 -19.40 -11.00
C ALA A 128 -15.54 -20.85 -10.83
N GLU A 129 -16.39 -21.33 -11.76
CA GLU A 129 -16.88 -22.71 -11.79
C GLU A 129 -15.72 -23.71 -11.89
N ALA A 130 -14.80 -23.52 -12.85
CA ALA A 130 -13.63 -24.37 -13.05
C ALA A 130 -12.64 -24.33 -11.87
N ALA A 131 -12.63 -23.26 -11.08
CA ALA A 131 -11.87 -23.12 -9.84
C ALA A 131 -12.60 -23.71 -8.61
N GLY A 132 -13.82 -24.26 -8.79
CA GLY A 132 -14.58 -24.87 -7.70
C GLY A 132 -15.31 -23.87 -6.79
N VAL A 133 -15.49 -22.63 -7.23
CA VAL A 133 -16.27 -21.62 -6.49
C VAL A 133 -17.74 -22.01 -6.53
N THR A 134 -18.34 -22.21 -5.37
CA THR A 134 -19.73 -22.69 -5.29
C THR A 134 -20.78 -21.59 -5.38
N GLU A 135 -20.41 -20.37 -5.01
CA GLU A 135 -21.29 -19.19 -4.98
C GLU A 135 -20.59 -18.02 -5.67
N LEU A 136 -21.16 -17.55 -6.77
CA LEU A 136 -20.66 -16.38 -7.53
C LEU A 136 -21.73 -15.28 -7.51
N HIS A 137 -21.37 -14.14 -6.94
CA HIS A 137 -22.25 -12.98 -6.84
C HIS A 137 -21.65 -11.77 -7.54
N THR A 138 -22.51 -10.78 -7.81
CA THR A 138 -22.09 -9.48 -8.35
C THR A 138 -22.32 -8.38 -7.35
N LEU A 139 -21.41 -7.37 -7.40
CA LEU A 139 -21.52 -6.13 -6.65
C LEU A 139 -20.92 -4.99 -7.47
N GLY A 140 -21.75 -4.00 -7.82
CA GLY A 140 -21.34 -2.79 -8.50
C GLY A 140 -21.15 -1.62 -7.55
N ALA A 141 -20.59 -0.51 -8.07
CA ALA A 141 -20.24 0.66 -7.27
C ALA A 141 -21.46 1.50 -6.82
N GLY A 142 -22.62 1.31 -7.47
CA GLY A 142 -23.87 2.01 -7.16
C GLY A 142 -24.83 1.23 -6.26
N ALA A 143 -24.35 0.25 -5.50
CA ALA A 143 -25.18 -0.64 -4.69
C ALA A 143 -26.12 -1.54 -5.54
N GLU A 144 -25.68 -1.94 -6.73
CA GLU A 144 -26.37 -2.90 -7.58
C GLU A 144 -25.64 -4.25 -7.57
N GLY A 145 -26.38 -5.30 -7.92
CA GLY A 145 -25.83 -6.65 -8.05
C GLY A 145 -26.58 -7.71 -7.23
N SER A 146 -26.30 -8.97 -7.51
CA SER A 146 -27.00 -10.10 -6.88
C SER A 146 -26.74 -10.19 -5.37
N LEU A 147 -25.54 -9.77 -4.90
CA LEU A 147 -25.22 -9.81 -3.48
C LEU A 147 -26.05 -8.79 -2.68
N VAL A 148 -26.34 -7.62 -3.26
CA VAL A 148 -27.19 -6.60 -2.62
C VAL A 148 -28.61 -7.12 -2.43
N GLY A 149 -29.19 -7.74 -3.47
CA GLY A 149 -30.52 -8.37 -3.39
C GLY A 149 -30.56 -9.47 -2.34
N LEU A 150 -29.55 -10.34 -2.31
CA LEU A 150 -29.41 -11.38 -1.32
C LEU A 150 -29.35 -10.80 0.11
N ALA A 151 -28.47 -9.82 0.37
CA ALA A 151 -28.31 -9.21 1.67
C ALA A 151 -29.57 -8.46 2.13
N GLY A 152 -30.34 -7.90 1.20
CA GLY A 152 -31.64 -7.26 1.49
C GLY A 152 -32.65 -8.20 2.13
N SER A 153 -32.63 -9.51 1.81
CA SER A 153 -33.47 -10.52 2.43
C SER A 153 -33.17 -10.77 3.92
N PHE A 154 -32.03 -10.30 4.39
CA PHE A 154 -31.58 -10.41 5.78
C PHE A 154 -31.55 -9.05 6.49
N ALA A 155 -32.20 -8.04 5.93
CA ALA A 155 -32.25 -6.70 6.52
C ALA A 155 -32.79 -6.71 7.96
N GLY A 156 -32.08 -6.05 8.87
CA GLY A 156 -32.42 -6.00 10.29
C GLY A 156 -32.04 -7.24 11.11
N GLN A 157 -31.48 -8.27 10.51
CA GLN A 157 -31.00 -9.45 11.23
C GLN A 157 -29.60 -9.18 11.81
N ILE A 158 -29.52 -9.18 13.13
CA ILE A 158 -28.24 -9.03 13.87
C ILE A 158 -28.02 -10.29 14.71
N GLU A 159 -27.42 -11.29 14.10
CA GLU A 159 -27.04 -12.51 14.83
C GLU A 159 -25.80 -12.26 15.71
N PRO A 160 -25.63 -13.02 16.81
CA PRO A 160 -24.40 -12.98 17.59
C PRO A 160 -23.18 -13.34 16.71
N ARG A 161 -22.11 -12.59 16.86
CA ARG A 161 -20.87 -12.93 16.17
C ARG A 161 -20.06 -13.99 16.94
N PRO A 162 -19.27 -14.83 16.26
CA PRO A 162 -18.39 -15.77 16.91
C PRO A 162 -17.28 -15.03 17.67
N ALA A 163 -16.85 -15.59 18.79
CA ALA A 163 -15.61 -15.18 19.44
C ALA A 163 -14.43 -15.68 18.58
N LEU A 164 -13.59 -14.77 18.14
CA LEU A 164 -12.45 -15.06 17.27
C LEU A 164 -11.16 -14.62 17.95
N PRO A 165 -10.12 -15.47 17.99
CA PRO A 165 -8.82 -15.07 18.54
C PRO A 165 -8.13 -14.07 17.63
N ASP A 166 -7.19 -13.29 18.17
CA ASP A 166 -6.40 -12.31 17.42
C ASP A 166 -5.58 -12.97 16.29
N GLY A 167 -5.15 -14.22 16.48
CA GLY A 167 -4.46 -15.02 15.47
C GLY A 167 -5.35 -15.56 14.35
N ALA A 168 -6.70 -15.42 14.44
CA ALA A 168 -7.59 -15.85 13.35
C ALA A 168 -7.28 -15.06 12.08
N LEU A 169 -7.19 -15.79 10.96
CA LEU A 169 -6.92 -15.19 9.66
C LEU A 169 -8.07 -14.25 9.26
N ALA A 170 -7.75 -13.05 8.85
CA ALA A 170 -8.71 -12.03 8.41
C ALA A 170 -8.64 -11.77 6.92
N ALA A 171 -7.45 -11.85 6.32
CA ALA A 171 -7.28 -11.62 4.91
C ALA A 171 -6.09 -12.41 4.32
N ILE A 172 -6.19 -12.69 3.02
CA ILE A 172 -5.07 -13.15 2.20
C ILE A 172 -4.88 -12.14 1.09
N LEU A 173 -3.71 -11.51 1.04
CA LEU A 173 -3.37 -10.58 -0.03
C LEU A 173 -2.31 -11.19 -0.95
N TYR A 174 -2.68 -11.30 -2.22
CA TYR A 174 -1.76 -11.78 -3.24
C TYR A 174 -0.81 -10.69 -3.69
N THR A 175 0.50 -10.97 -3.56
CA THR A 175 1.57 -10.06 -3.99
C THR A 175 2.30 -10.65 -5.20
N SER A 176 2.71 -9.80 -6.14
CA SER A 176 3.56 -10.21 -7.24
C SER A 176 4.93 -10.66 -6.70
N GLY A 177 5.12 -11.96 -6.60
CA GLY A 177 6.38 -12.53 -6.13
C GLY A 177 7.55 -12.31 -7.11
N THR A 178 8.76 -12.46 -6.59
CA THR A 178 10.00 -12.40 -7.40
C THR A 178 10.16 -13.60 -8.34
N THR A 179 9.39 -14.67 -8.13
CA THR A 179 9.48 -15.97 -8.82
C THR A 179 8.37 -16.18 -9.86
N GLY A 180 7.65 -15.12 -10.26
CA GLY A 180 6.67 -15.14 -11.35
C GLY A 180 5.22 -15.46 -10.94
N ARG A 181 4.96 -16.18 -9.85
CA ARG A 181 3.60 -16.44 -9.33
C ARG A 181 3.29 -15.57 -8.13
N ALA A 182 2.07 -15.05 -8.07
CA ALA A 182 1.59 -14.28 -6.93
C ALA A 182 1.53 -15.17 -5.67
N LYS A 183 1.80 -14.58 -4.49
CA LYS A 183 1.81 -15.28 -3.19
C LYS A 183 0.82 -14.62 -2.26
N GLY A 184 0.01 -15.41 -1.59
CA GLY A 184 -0.97 -14.93 -0.63
C GLY A 184 -0.37 -14.71 0.76
N ALA A 185 -0.14 -13.47 1.17
CA ALA A 185 0.31 -13.13 2.52
C ALA A 185 -0.84 -13.31 3.52
N LEU A 186 -0.58 -14.01 4.64
CA LEU A 186 -1.55 -14.37 5.67
C LEU A 186 -1.64 -13.27 6.73
N LEU A 187 -2.69 -12.48 6.70
CA LEU A 187 -2.92 -11.39 7.67
C LEU A 187 -4.00 -11.77 8.68
N SER A 188 -3.62 -11.83 9.94
CA SER A 188 -4.54 -12.11 11.05
C SER A 188 -5.32 -10.86 11.48
N ARG A 189 -6.38 -11.06 12.27
CA ARG A 189 -7.13 -9.97 12.93
C ARG A 189 -6.19 -9.11 13.79
N GLY A 190 -5.29 -9.77 14.54
CA GLY A 190 -4.28 -9.11 15.36
C GLY A 190 -3.29 -8.27 14.56
N ASN A 191 -2.83 -8.76 13.38
CA ASN A 191 -1.96 -7.96 12.51
C ASN A 191 -2.67 -6.68 12.07
N LEU A 192 -3.90 -6.79 11.55
CA LEU A 192 -4.69 -5.66 11.07
C LEU A 192 -4.99 -4.67 12.20
N GLY A 193 -5.41 -5.20 13.33
CA GLY A 193 -5.83 -4.37 14.47
C GLY A 193 -4.68 -3.68 15.17
N SER A 194 -3.58 -4.40 15.48
CA SER A 194 -2.41 -3.80 16.13
C SER A 194 -1.81 -2.67 15.30
N ASN A 195 -1.67 -2.89 13.99
CA ASN A 195 -1.11 -1.88 13.10
C ASN A 195 -2.00 -0.63 12.99
N ALA A 196 -3.31 -0.82 12.79
CA ALA A 196 -4.24 0.30 12.71
C ALA A 196 -4.30 1.11 14.02
N ALA A 197 -4.31 0.43 15.17
CA ALA A 197 -4.29 1.09 16.48
C ALA A 197 -2.98 1.87 16.71
N THR A 198 -1.84 1.29 16.35
CA THR A 198 -0.53 1.94 16.42
C THR A 198 -0.48 3.19 15.54
N LEU A 199 -0.94 3.10 14.29
CA LEU A 199 -0.97 4.22 13.37
C LEU A 199 -1.95 5.31 13.79
N ALA A 200 -3.15 4.94 14.28
CA ALA A 200 -4.11 5.90 14.81
C ALA A 200 -3.50 6.72 15.95
N ALA A 201 -2.78 6.07 16.85
CA ALA A 201 -2.08 6.75 17.96
C ALA A 201 -0.88 7.58 17.45
N ALA A 202 -0.01 7.01 16.60
CA ALA A 202 1.20 7.67 16.09
C ALA A 202 0.88 8.92 15.27
N TRP A 203 -0.20 8.87 14.47
CA TRP A 203 -0.64 10.00 13.63
C TRP A 203 -1.73 10.85 14.28
N ARG A 204 -2.02 10.60 15.57
CA ARG A 204 -3.00 11.31 16.38
C ARG A 204 -4.38 11.41 15.72
N PHE A 205 -4.82 10.30 15.13
CA PHE A 205 -6.18 10.24 14.60
C PHE A 205 -7.20 10.33 15.73
N SER A 206 -8.27 11.04 15.44
CA SER A 206 -9.40 11.24 16.34
C SER A 206 -10.72 11.15 15.59
N SER A 207 -11.80 11.16 16.32
CA SER A 207 -13.14 11.21 15.74
C SER A 207 -13.47 12.52 15.02
N ALA A 208 -12.66 13.56 15.14
CA ALA A 208 -12.82 14.80 14.39
C ALA A 208 -12.20 14.74 12.98
N ASP A 209 -11.49 13.66 12.66
CA ASP A 209 -10.79 13.55 11.39
C ASP A 209 -11.70 13.09 10.26
N VAL A 210 -11.41 13.63 9.08
CA VAL A 210 -11.98 13.22 7.80
C VAL A 210 -10.83 12.84 6.87
N LEU A 211 -10.74 11.56 6.53
CA LEU A 211 -9.73 11.06 5.60
C LEU A 211 -10.24 11.17 4.16
N LEU A 212 -9.62 12.02 3.35
CA LEU A 212 -9.80 11.96 1.90
C LEU A 212 -9.13 10.70 1.36
N HIS A 213 -9.96 9.76 0.93
CA HIS A 213 -9.55 8.42 0.58
C HIS A 213 -9.68 8.15 -0.91
N ALA A 214 -8.57 8.25 -1.65
CA ALA A 214 -8.49 7.99 -3.10
C ALA A 214 -7.76 6.68 -3.45
N LEU A 215 -7.23 5.96 -2.45
CA LEU A 215 -6.46 4.72 -2.63
C LEU A 215 -7.39 3.52 -2.94
N PRO A 216 -6.92 2.50 -3.67
CA PRO A 216 -7.71 1.32 -3.97
C PRO A 216 -7.94 0.44 -2.74
N LEU A 217 -9.14 -0.19 -2.64
CA LEU A 217 -9.51 -1.08 -1.52
C LEU A 217 -8.97 -2.51 -1.65
N PHE A 218 -8.36 -2.87 -2.77
CA PHE A 218 -7.70 -4.18 -2.93
C PHE A 218 -6.24 -4.17 -2.44
N HIS A 219 -5.75 -3.04 -1.92
CA HIS A 219 -4.37 -2.90 -1.46
C HIS A 219 -4.32 -2.54 0.03
N VAL A 220 -3.26 -3.00 0.71
CA VAL A 220 -3.00 -2.74 2.16
C VAL A 220 -3.20 -1.28 2.51
N HIS A 221 -2.60 -0.35 1.74
CA HIS A 221 -2.64 1.07 2.03
C HIS A 221 -4.07 1.64 2.05
N GLY A 222 -4.91 1.25 1.08
CA GLY A 222 -6.28 1.73 1.03
C GLY A 222 -7.17 1.05 2.08
N LEU A 223 -7.21 -0.29 2.11
CA LEU A 223 -8.14 -1.01 2.96
C LEU A 223 -7.63 -1.11 4.41
N PHE A 224 -6.47 -1.74 4.62
CA PHE A 224 -6.06 -2.10 5.98
C PHE A 224 -5.37 -0.96 6.74
N VAL A 225 -4.80 0.02 6.04
CA VAL A 225 -4.32 1.25 6.67
C VAL A 225 -5.44 2.29 6.69
N GLY A 226 -5.92 2.75 5.53
CA GLY A 226 -6.85 3.87 5.44
C GLY A 226 -8.18 3.60 6.17
N VAL A 227 -8.89 2.51 5.81
CA VAL A 227 -10.19 2.22 6.41
C VAL A 227 -10.05 1.82 7.88
N ASN A 228 -9.11 0.92 8.22
CA ASN A 228 -9.00 0.46 9.61
C ASN A 228 -8.57 1.56 10.60
N ILE A 229 -7.74 2.53 10.18
CA ILE A 229 -7.42 3.68 11.04
C ILE A 229 -8.67 4.51 11.32
N VAL A 230 -9.52 4.72 10.31
CA VAL A 230 -10.78 5.44 10.46
C VAL A 230 -11.70 4.70 11.42
N LEU A 231 -11.83 3.38 11.30
CA LEU A 231 -12.60 2.56 12.24
C LEU A 231 -12.05 2.65 13.67
N ALA A 232 -10.73 2.50 13.84
CA ALA A 232 -10.06 2.55 15.15
C ALA A 232 -10.22 3.90 15.87
N SER A 233 -10.32 4.98 15.12
CA SER A 233 -10.42 6.35 15.64
C SER A 233 -11.85 6.91 15.63
N ARG A 234 -12.81 6.19 15.07
CA ARG A 234 -14.19 6.65 14.82
C ARG A 234 -14.22 7.94 14.00
N ALA A 235 -13.28 8.08 13.08
CA ALA A 235 -13.15 9.15 12.11
C ALA A 235 -14.14 8.95 10.94
N SER A 236 -14.07 9.78 9.94
CA SER A 236 -14.91 9.68 8.74
C SER A 236 -14.07 9.54 7.48
N LEU A 237 -14.65 8.98 6.42
CA LEU A 237 -14.08 8.87 5.08
C LEU A 237 -14.78 9.83 4.12
N LEU A 238 -14.00 10.52 3.30
CA LEU A 238 -14.47 11.13 2.08
C LEU A 238 -13.95 10.27 0.92
N LEU A 239 -14.82 9.39 0.40
CA LEU A 239 -14.45 8.29 -0.47
C LEU A 239 -14.49 8.70 -1.93
N GLN A 240 -13.35 8.71 -2.61
CA GLN A 240 -13.25 8.87 -4.06
C GLN A 240 -13.08 7.50 -4.73
N SER A 241 -13.70 7.27 -5.87
CA SER A 241 -13.61 6.01 -6.62
C SER A 241 -12.18 5.69 -7.07
N GLY A 242 -11.39 6.73 -7.35
CA GLY A 242 -9.97 6.68 -7.69
C GLY A 242 -9.35 8.06 -7.53
N PHE A 243 -8.06 8.18 -7.77
CA PHE A 243 -7.37 9.46 -7.66
C PHE A 243 -7.53 10.28 -8.95
N ASP A 244 -8.11 11.45 -8.80
CA ASP A 244 -8.09 12.56 -9.74
C ASP A 244 -7.58 13.79 -9.01
N ALA A 245 -6.56 14.45 -9.53
CA ALA A 245 -5.87 15.53 -8.82
C ALA A 245 -6.75 16.78 -8.62
N LEU A 246 -7.60 17.11 -9.61
CA LEU A 246 -8.50 18.26 -9.50
C LEU A 246 -9.62 17.98 -8.50
N ARG A 247 -10.25 16.82 -8.58
CA ARG A 247 -11.28 16.40 -7.61
C ARG A 247 -10.71 16.26 -6.20
N ALA A 248 -9.49 15.76 -6.07
CA ALA A 248 -8.82 15.71 -4.78
C ALA A 248 -8.61 17.11 -4.21
N LEU A 249 -8.06 18.05 -5.00
CA LEU A 249 -7.90 19.45 -4.58
C LEU A 249 -9.23 20.08 -4.14
N GLN A 250 -10.31 19.86 -4.89
CA GLN A 250 -11.65 20.36 -4.54
C GLN A 250 -12.21 19.76 -3.24
N ALA A 251 -11.78 18.55 -2.89
CA ALA A 251 -12.22 17.84 -1.69
C ALA A 251 -11.39 18.19 -0.43
N LEU A 252 -10.15 18.69 -0.58
CA LEU A 252 -9.29 19.04 0.55
C LEU A 252 -9.95 19.93 1.61
N PRO A 253 -10.76 20.95 1.26
CA PRO A 253 -11.42 21.80 2.27
C PRO A 253 -12.39 21.05 3.20
N LYS A 254 -12.86 19.86 2.82
CA LYS A 254 -13.75 19.01 3.62
C LYS A 254 -12.97 17.93 4.39
N ALA A 255 -11.68 17.78 4.16
CA ALA A 255 -10.82 16.75 4.76
C ALA A 255 -9.85 17.35 5.76
N THR A 256 -9.37 16.51 6.68
CA THR A 256 -8.29 16.86 7.62
C THR A 256 -7.02 16.08 7.34
N VAL A 257 -7.15 14.92 6.71
CA VAL A 257 -6.04 14.00 6.39
C VAL A 257 -6.14 13.55 4.93
N PHE A 258 -5.00 13.47 4.26
CA PHE A 258 -4.89 12.86 2.94
C PHE A 258 -3.79 11.81 2.94
N MET A 259 -4.10 10.62 2.44
CA MET A 259 -3.14 9.54 2.24
C MET A 259 -2.98 9.25 0.75
N GLY A 260 -1.74 9.28 0.27
CA GLY A 260 -1.45 9.07 -1.13
C GLY A 260 -0.18 8.27 -1.38
N VAL A 261 0.04 7.96 -2.64
CA VAL A 261 1.31 7.48 -3.17
C VAL A 261 2.07 8.68 -3.77
N PRO A 262 3.39 8.61 -4.00
CA PRO A 262 4.17 9.73 -4.53
C PRO A 262 3.59 10.38 -5.78
N THR A 263 3.06 9.56 -6.71
CA THR A 263 2.44 10.07 -7.94
C THR A 263 1.18 10.92 -7.71
N PHE A 264 0.49 10.76 -6.58
CA PHE A 264 -0.62 11.64 -6.22
C PHE A 264 -0.12 13.06 -5.92
N TYR A 265 0.98 13.16 -5.20
CA TYR A 265 1.61 14.45 -4.86
C TYR A 265 2.19 15.15 -6.08
N THR A 266 2.89 14.42 -6.96
CA THR A 266 3.42 15.01 -8.21
C THR A 266 2.30 15.53 -9.10
N ARG A 267 1.16 14.84 -9.20
CA ARG A 267 -0.01 15.27 -9.96
C ARG A 267 -0.75 16.43 -9.28
N LEU A 268 -0.88 16.43 -7.95
CA LEU A 268 -1.44 17.59 -7.22
C LEU A 268 -0.61 18.85 -7.45
N LEU A 269 0.72 18.75 -7.46
CA LEU A 269 1.61 19.87 -7.76
C LEU A 269 1.44 20.43 -9.18
N GLN A 270 0.84 19.69 -10.10
CA GLN A 270 0.54 20.18 -11.44
C GLN A 270 -0.79 20.95 -11.53
N VAL A 271 -1.66 20.83 -10.51
CA VAL A 271 -2.98 21.48 -10.52
C VAL A 271 -2.83 22.94 -10.06
N PRO A 272 -3.32 23.91 -10.85
CA PRO A 272 -3.41 25.28 -10.41
C PRO A 272 -4.30 25.40 -9.16
N GLY A 273 -3.91 26.27 -8.22
CA GLY A 273 -4.68 26.49 -6.98
C GLY A 273 -4.31 25.56 -5.82
N LEU A 274 -3.36 24.66 -5.97
CA LEU A 274 -2.77 23.99 -4.80
C LEU A 274 -1.85 24.98 -4.08
N ASP A 275 -2.31 25.53 -2.98
CA ASP A 275 -1.60 26.51 -2.16
C ASP A 275 -1.94 26.36 -0.67
N ARG A 276 -1.46 27.29 0.14
CA ARG A 276 -1.71 27.33 1.59
C ARG A 276 -3.19 27.53 1.94
N ALA A 277 -3.92 28.30 1.13
CA ALA A 277 -5.34 28.56 1.37
C ALA A 277 -6.17 27.30 1.13
N ALA A 278 -5.94 26.60 0.01
CA ALA A 278 -6.61 25.35 -0.34
C ALA A 278 -6.35 24.22 0.68
N THR A 279 -5.20 24.25 1.37
CA THR A 279 -4.80 23.22 2.33
C THR A 279 -4.89 23.66 3.80
N ALA A 280 -5.42 24.85 4.08
CA ALA A 280 -5.45 25.42 5.43
C ALA A 280 -6.21 24.56 6.46
N HIS A 281 -7.19 23.78 6.02
CA HIS A 281 -7.99 22.88 6.85
C HIS A 281 -7.30 21.55 7.12
N MET A 282 -6.32 21.19 6.30
CA MET A 282 -5.59 19.93 6.41
C MET A 282 -4.60 19.96 7.60
N ARG A 283 -4.45 18.84 8.28
CA ARG A 283 -3.46 18.67 9.34
C ARG A 283 -2.37 17.65 9.02
N LEU A 284 -2.63 16.75 8.06
CA LEU A 284 -1.70 15.65 7.77
C LEU A 284 -1.80 15.19 6.32
N PHE A 285 -0.63 15.11 5.69
CA PHE A 285 -0.42 14.46 4.41
C PHE A 285 0.53 13.29 4.59
N VAL A 286 0.13 12.08 4.17
CA VAL A 286 0.91 10.84 4.33
C VAL A 286 1.27 10.28 2.97
N SER A 287 2.54 9.96 2.74
CA SER A 287 3.02 9.29 1.52
C SER A 287 3.63 7.93 1.84
N GLY A 288 3.46 6.99 0.91
CA GLY A 288 4.11 5.67 0.98
C GLY A 288 3.76 4.78 -0.18
N SER A 289 4.10 3.50 -0.08
CA SER A 289 4.02 2.45 -1.13
C SER A 289 5.06 2.58 -2.25
N ALA A 290 5.75 3.74 -2.36
CA ALA A 290 6.89 3.97 -3.23
C ALA A 290 7.75 5.09 -2.64
N PRO A 291 9.02 5.24 -3.03
CA PRO A 291 9.87 6.35 -2.60
C PRO A 291 9.33 7.70 -3.09
N LEU A 292 9.26 8.69 -2.20
CA LEU A 292 8.94 10.07 -2.53
C LEU A 292 10.24 10.82 -2.88
N ALA A 293 10.27 11.49 -4.03
CA ALA A 293 11.42 12.29 -4.42
C ALA A 293 11.57 13.50 -3.45
N PRO A 294 12.79 13.78 -2.94
CA PRO A 294 13.01 14.92 -2.04
C PRO A 294 12.57 16.26 -2.61
N ASP A 295 12.67 16.45 -3.94
CA ASP A 295 12.20 17.66 -4.60
C ASP A 295 10.68 17.80 -4.56
N THR A 296 9.95 16.71 -4.77
CA THR A 296 8.49 16.69 -4.63
C THR A 296 8.08 17.04 -3.20
N HIS A 297 8.79 16.51 -2.21
CA HIS A 297 8.55 16.79 -0.80
C HIS A 297 8.76 18.28 -0.49
N ARG A 298 9.91 18.86 -0.89
CA ARG A 298 10.24 20.28 -0.69
C ARG A 298 9.28 21.21 -1.42
N GLU A 299 8.93 20.90 -2.67
CA GLU A 299 8.00 21.73 -3.47
C GLU A 299 6.59 21.70 -2.87
N PHE A 300 6.14 20.55 -2.35
CA PHE A 300 4.84 20.46 -1.69
C PHE A 300 4.81 21.32 -0.41
N GLU A 301 5.86 21.26 0.42
CA GLU A 301 6.00 22.10 1.61
C GLU A 301 6.02 23.59 1.25
N ARG A 302 6.81 23.98 0.27
CA ARG A 302 6.92 25.36 -0.19
C ARG A 302 5.54 25.95 -0.59
N ARG A 303 4.72 25.18 -1.31
CA ARG A 303 3.41 25.64 -1.82
C ARG A 303 2.32 25.60 -0.77
N THR A 304 2.28 24.57 0.02
CA THR A 304 1.18 24.29 0.95
C THR A 304 1.50 24.64 2.41
N GLY A 305 2.76 24.72 2.77
CA GLY A 305 3.22 24.83 4.16
C GLY A 305 3.15 23.51 4.94
N HIS A 306 2.77 22.40 4.30
CA HIS A 306 2.70 21.09 4.93
C HIS A 306 3.89 20.23 4.54
N VAL A 307 4.55 19.66 5.56
CA VAL A 307 5.59 18.64 5.40
C VAL A 307 4.92 17.28 5.28
N ILE A 308 5.14 16.57 4.17
CA ILE A 308 4.58 15.24 3.96
C ILE A 308 5.20 14.26 4.97
N LEU A 309 4.39 13.39 5.56
CA LEU A 309 4.83 12.32 6.43
C LEU A 309 5.07 11.07 5.59
N GLU A 310 6.34 10.74 5.37
CA GLU A 310 6.71 9.48 4.72
C GLU A 310 6.71 8.32 5.70
N ARG A 311 6.29 7.14 5.24
CA ARG A 311 6.25 5.91 6.02
C ARG A 311 6.57 4.71 5.14
N TYR A 312 6.98 3.61 5.75
CA TYR A 312 7.34 2.37 5.07
C TYR A 312 6.57 1.18 5.61
N GLY A 313 6.24 0.30 4.71
CA GLY A 313 5.64 -0.99 4.96
C GLY A 313 5.38 -1.74 3.66
N MET A 314 4.96 -2.97 3.79
CA MET A 314 4.66 -3.87 2.68
C MET A 314 3.44 -4.73 3.02
N THR A 315 2.97 -5.53 2.08
CA THR A 315 1.79 -6.37 2.31
C THR A 315 1.99 -7.31 3.50
N GLU A 316 3.16 -7.91 3.59
CA GLU A 316 3.50 -8.92 4.59
C GLU A 316 3.69 -8.36 6.01
N THR A 317 3.98 -7.07 6.12
CA THR A 317 4.29 -6.46 7.43
C THR A 317 3.41 -5.25 7.75
N LEU A 318 2.41 -4.93 6.92
CA LEU A 318 1.65 -3.69 7.06
C LEU A 318 2.59 -2.49 7.17
N MET A 319 2.49 -1.63 8.18
CA MET A 319 3.40 -0.49 8.37
C MET A 319 4.43 -0.77 9.45
N ASN A 320 5.70 -0.52 9.11
CA ASN A 320 6.86 -0.79 9.95
C ASN A 320 7.44 0.46 10.58
N THR A 321 7.58 1.51 9.78
CA THR A 321 8.20 2.77 10.18
C THR A 321 7.35 3.96 9.76
N SER A 322 7.53 5.09 10.41
CA SER A 322 6.87 6.34 10.06
C SER A 322 7.68 7.53 10.53
N ASN A 323 7.82 8.56 9.72
CA ASN A 323 8.20 9.86 10.23
C ASN A 323 7.23 10.31 11.33
N PRO A 324 7.67 11.08 12.33
CA PRO A 324 6.83 11.45 13.46
C PRO A 324 5.73 12.45 13.06
N TYR A 325 4.59 12.38 13.76
CA TYR A 325 3.54 13.40 13.60
C TYR A 325 4.00 14.77 14.11
N VAL A 326 4.69 14.78 15.24
CA VAL A 326 5.34 15.97 15.80
C VAL A 326 6.84 15.70 15.84
N GLY A 327 7.63 16.60 15.28
CA GLY A 327 9.07 16.47 15.18
C GLY A 327 9.58 16.54 13.75
N LEU A 328 10.81 16.11 13.56
CA LEU A 328 11.50 16.21 12.28
C LEU A 328 11.01 15.14 11.31
N ARG A 329 10.55 15.56 10.13
CA ARG A 329 10.25 14.69 9.01
C ARG A 329 11.34 14.86 7.97
N LEU A 330 12.14 13.82 7.78
CA LEU A 330 13.31 13.87 6.90
C LEU A 330 12.91 13.42 5.50
N PRO A 331 13.05 14.28 4.46
CA PRO A 331 12.85 13.88 3.08
C PRO A 331 13.78 12.72 2.68
N GLY A 332 13.23 11.67 2.10
CA GLY A 332 13.99 10.47 1.70
C GLY A 332 14.19 9.44 2.80
N SER A 333 13.85 9.76 4.07
CA SER A 333 13.77 8.78 5.14
C SER A 333 12.31 8.39 5.39
N VAL A 334 12.10 7.12 5.71
CA VAL A 334 10.78 6.58 6.08
C VAL A 334 10.52 6.61 7.58
N GLY A 335 11.38 7.30 8.34
CA GLY A 335 11.26 7.50 9.79
C GLY A 335 11.70 6.32 10.65
N PRO A 336 11.60 6.45 11.97
CA PRO A 336 11.92 5.40 12.92
C PRO A 336 10.84 4.29 12.94
N ALA A 337 11.18 3.17 13.58
CA ALA A 337 10.25 2.08 13.84
C ALA A 337 8.99 2.57 14.57
N LEU A 338 7.84 2.06 14.16
CA LEU A 338 6.58 2.31 14.86
C LEU A 338 6.56 1.64 16.25
N PRO A 339 5.82 2.18 17.23
CA PRO A 339 5.69 1.55 18.54
C PRO A 339 5.25 0.08 18.44
N GLY A 340 6.00 -0.81 19.09
CA GLY A 340 5.74 -2.26 19.07
C GLY A 340 6.28 -2.99 17.84
N VAL A 341 7.00 -2.29 16.98
CA VAL A 341 7.70 -2.87 15.83
C VAL A 341 9.19 -2.73 16.04
N ASP A 342 9.92 -3.82 15.90
CA ASP A 342 11.38 -3.82 15.89
C ASP A 342 11.88 -3.83 14.44
N VAL A 343 12.88 -3.01 14.17
CA VAL A 343 13.56 -2.95 12.86
C VAL A 343 15.07 -3.08 13.10
N ARG A 344 15.72 -3.95 12.33
CA ARG A 344 17.18 -4.07 12.31
C ARG A 344 17.70 -4.09 10.88
N ILE A 345 18.99 -3.80 10.73
CA ILE A 345 19.71 -3.94 9.47
C ILE A 345 20.63 -5.16 9.56
N ALA A 346 20.36 -6.17 8.76
CA ALA A 346 21.22 -7.34 8.62
C ALA A 346 22.33 -7.00 7.61
N ALA A 347 23.43 -6.46 8.10
CA ALA A 347 24.60 -6.10 7.29
C ALA A 347 25.77 -7.03 7.58
N PRO A 348 26.52 -7.50 6.59
CA PRO A 348 27.80 -8.15 6.83
C PRO A 348 28.85 -7.08 7.20
N GLY A 349 29.47 -7.22 8.39
CA GLY A 349 30.59 -6.37 8.81
C GLY A 349 30.30 -5.44 10.00
N ALA A 350 31.31 -4.66 10.42
CA ALA A 350 31.20 -3.73 11.52
C ALA A 350 30.43 -2.47 11.09
N ALA A 351 29.72 -1.84 12.03
CA ALA A 351 29.06 -0.55 11.79
C ALA A 351 30.09 0.53 11.42
N PRO A 352 29.75 1.46 10.51
CA PRO A 352 30.57 2.62 10.21
C PRO A 352 30.85 3.48 11.46
N PRO A 353 31.96 4.21 11.52
CA PRO A 353 32.36 4.99 12.69
C PRO A 353 31.48 6.22 12.98
N ASP A 354 30.64 6.63 12.07
CA ASP A 354 29.77 7.82 12.14
C ASP A 354 28.40 7.60 12.80
N GLY A 355 28.16 6.40 13.38
CA GLY A 355 26.91 6.07 14.08
C GLY A 355 25.76 5.64 13.14
N GLU A 356 25.97 5.62 11.84
CA GLU A 356 25.07 4.98 10.89
C GLU A 356 25.32 3.47 10.83
N SER A 357 24.29 2.67 10.59
CA SER A 357 24.49 1.25 10.30
C SER A 357 25.05 1.08 8.88
N ALA A 358 25.84 0.03 8.65
CA ALA A 358 26.16 -0.38 7.28
C ALA A 358 24.85 -0.67 6.50
N VAL A 359 24.88 -0.51 5.18
CA VAL A 359 23.75 -0.90 4.32
C VAL A 359 23.59 -2.42 4.36
N GLY A 360 22.38 -2.88 4.67
CA GLY A 360 22.02 -4.29 4.72
C GLY A 360 20.54 -4.52 4.48
N GLU A 361 20.11 -5.79 4.59
CA GLU A 361 18.70 -6.12 4.48
C GLU A 361 17.93 -5.61 5.70
N ILE A 362 16.81 -4.95 5.44
CA ILE A 362 15.88 -4.52 6.48
C ILE A 362 15.11 -5.73 6.97
N GLU A 363 15.22 -6.05 8.25
CA GLU A 363 14.47 -7.11 8.91
C GLU A 363 13.52 -6.51 9.94
N VAL A 364 12.32 -7.08 10.04
CA VAL A 364 11.23 -6.55 10.85
C VAL A 364 10.66 -7.65 11.75
N ARG A 365 10.33 -7.28 12.99
CA ARG A 365 9.60 -8.14 13.93
C ARG A 365 8.55 -7.32 14.67
N GLY A 366 7.34 -7.85 14.82
CA GLY A 366 6.27 -7.17 15.53
C GLY A 366 4.90 -7.82 15.31
N PRO A 367 3.88 -7.36 16.03
CA PRO A 367 2.52 -7.87 15.91
C PRO A 367 1.85 -7.55 14.56
N ASN A 368 2.45 -6.67 13.77
CA ASN A 368 2.03 -6.30 12.41
C ASN A 368 2.49 -7.28 11.34
N VAL A 369 3.45 -8.16 11.64
CA VAL A 369 4.07 -9.08 10.67
C VAL A 369 3.15 -10.28 10.43
N CYS A 370 2.93 -10.62 9.15
CA CYS A 370 2.09 -11.74 8.73
C CYS A 370 2.61 -13.09 9.26
N ALA A 371 1.74 -14.08 9.30
CA ALA A 371 2.13 -15.44 9.73
C ALA A 371 2.92 -16.23 8.66
N GLY A 372 3.04 -15.68 7.45
CA GLY A 372 3.71 -16.33 6.31
C GLY A 372 2.86 -16.27 5.05
N TYR A 373 3.02 -17.26 4.19
CA TYR A 373 2.33 -17.35 2.90
C TYR A 373 1.36 -18.53 2.84
N TRP A 374 0.23 -18.31 2.22
CA TRP A 374 -0.83 -19.30 2.05
C TRP A 374 -0.30 -20.52 1.29
N ARG A 375 -0.41 -21.72 1.92
CA ARG A 375 0.00 -23.02 1.34
C ARG A 375 1.45 -23.08 0.82
N ASP A 376 2.32 -22.19 1.28
CA ASP A 376 3.72 -22.16 0.86
C ASP A 376 4.65 -22.18 2.08
N VAL A 377 4.85 -23.38 2.62
CA VAL A 377 5.66 -23.60 3.84
C VAL A 377 7.14 -23.28 3.60
N GLU A 378 7.67 -23.66 2.44
CA GLU A 378 9.08 -23.41 2.08
C GLU A 378 9.35 -21.91 1.98
N LYS A 379 8.44 -21.20 1.31
CA LYS A 379 8.55 -19.75 1.19
C LYS A 379 8.36 -19.05 2.53
N THR A 380 7.45 -19.53 3.35
CA THR A 380 7.28 -19.02 4.71
C THR A 380 8.57 -19.20 5.51
N ALA A 381 9.14 -20.40 5.53
CA ALA A 381 10.39 -20.67 6.24
C ALA A 381 11.55 -19.79 5.73
N SER A 382 11.65 -19.58 4.40
CA SER A 382 12.71 -18.75 3.82
C SER A 382 12.55 -17.25 4.08
N ALA A 383 11.32 -16.79 4.36
CA ALA A 383 11.02 -15.39 4.62
C ALA A 383 11.37 -14.94 6.04
N PHE A 384 11.63 -15.88 6.95
CA PHE A 384 12.01 -15.56 8.32
C PHE A 384 13.44 -16.02 8.62
N THR A 385 14.09 -15.33 9.54
CA THR A 385 15.34 -15.78 10.15
C THR A 385 15.06 -16.81 11.23
N ALA A 386 16.10 -17.55 11.67
CA ALA A 386 15.97 -18.54 12.74
C ALA A 386 15.51 -17.94 14.08
N ASP A 387 15.80 -16.64 14.32
CA ASP A 387 15.40 -15.88 15.50
C ASP A 387 14.08 -15.08 15.30
N GLY A 388 13.32 -15.39 14.23
CA GLY A 388 11.94 -14.95 14.03
C GLY A 388 11.77 -13.54 13.42
N TRP A 389 12.79 -12.99 12.76
CA TRP A 389 12.67 -11.74 12.01
C TRP A 389 12.20 -12.00 10.57
N PHE A 390 11.30 -11.17 10.10
CA PHE A 390 10.86 -11.19 8.71
C PHE A 390 11.86 -10.46 7.82
N LYS A 391 12.35 -11.13 6.79
CA LYS A 391 13.25 -10.57 5.77
C LYS A 391 12.43 -9.84 4.72
N THR A 392 12.56 -8.50 4.66
CA THR A 392 11.73 -7.69 3.77
C THR A 392 12.16 -7.75 2.31
N GLY A 393 13.41 -8.12 2.06
CA GLY A 393 14.05 -8.02 0.74
C GLY A 393 14.35 -6.57 0.33
N ASP A 394 14.08 -5.60 1.20
CA ASP A 394 14.46 -4.20 1.00
C ASP A 394 15.81 -3.95 1.68
N LEU A 395 16.66 -3.14 1.07
CA LEU A 395 17.98 -2.76 1.56
C LEU A 395 17.91 -1.34 2.10
N GLY A 396 18.59 -1.10 3.23
CA GLY A 396 18.61 0.22 3.85
C GLY A 396 19.67 0.34 4.94
N HIS A 397 19.68 1.47 5.61
CA HIS A 397 20.48 1.75 6.78
C HIS A 397 19.66 2.51 7.83
N LEU A 398 20.15 2.48 9.08
CA LEU A 398 19.65 3.26 10.20
C LEU A 398 20.65 4.35 10.51
N ASP A 399 20.20 5.59 10.70
CA ASP A 399 21.01 6.66 11.25
C ASP A 399 21.09 6.60 12.78
N GLY A 400 21.92 7.46 13.39
CA GLY A 400 22.08 7.55 14.84
C GLY A 400 20.80 7.96 15.60
N GLY A 401 19.81 8.48 14.93
CA GLY A 401 18.46 8.81 15.44
C GLY A 401 17.44 7.69 15.28
N GLY A 402 17.82 6.57 14.68
CA GLY A 402 16.93 5.44 14.39
C GLY A 402 16.05 5.62 13.15
N TYR A 403 16.33 6.63 12.31
CA TYR A 403 15.60 6.82 11.06
C TYR A 403 16.07 5.84 10.00
N VAL A 404 15.13 5.16 9.37
CA VAL A 404 15.40 4.20 8.30
C VAL A 404 15.42 4.93 6.95
N THR A 405 16.48 4.70 6.18
CA THR A 405 16.58 5.10 4.77
C THR A 405 16.63 3.85 3.90
N ILE A 406 15.72 3.77 2.92
CA ILE A 406 15.66 2.65 1.97
C ILE A 406 16.50 2.99 0.74
N VAL A 407 17.51 2.18 0.45
CA VAL A 407 18.41 2.38 -0.69
C VAL A 407 18.04 1.51 -1.92
N GLY A 408 17.16 0.54 -1.74
CA GLY A 408 16.68 -0.30 -2.84
C GLY A 408 16.11 -1.63 -2.41
N ARG A 409 15.97 -2.54 -3.39
CA ARG A 409 15.62 -3.93 -3.14
C ARG A 409 16.80 -4.83 -3.44
N ALA A 410 17.00 -5.87 -2.64
CA ALA A 410 18.06 -6.85 -2.83
C ALA A 410 18.04 -7.44 -4.24
N LYS A 411 16.85 -7.75 -4.76
CA LYS A 411 16.65 -8.27 -6.13
C LYS A 411 16.90 -7.26 -7.25
N ASP A 412 16.90 -5.97 -6.94
CA ASP A 412 17.13 -4.88 -7.88
C ASP A 412 18.57 -4.38 -7.83
N LEU A 413 19.37 -4.88 -6.88
CA LEU A 413 20.79 -4.60 -6.78
C LEU A 413 21.47 -4.98 -8.10
N VAL A 414 22.27 -4.08 -8.64
CA VAL A 414 23.05 -4.32 -9.86
C VAL A 414 24.45 -4.73 -9.46
N ILE A 415 24.88 -5.91 -9.89
CA ILE A 415 26.25 -6.38 -9.66
C ILE A 415 27.08 -6.10 -10.90
N SER A 416 27.79 -4.97 -10.90
CA SER A 416 28.56 -4.50 -12.05
C SER A 416 30.06 -4.56 -11.78
N GLY A 417 30.77 -5.42 -12.50
CA GLY A 417 32.21 -5.60 -12.32
C GLY A 417 32.62 -6.06 -10.92
N GLY A 418 31.76 -6.85 -10.25
CA GLY A 418 31.97 -7.32 -8.88
C GLY A 418 31.60 -6.32 -7.77
N TYR A 419 31.10 -5.12 -8.13
CA TYR A 419 30.64 -4.11 -7.18
C TYR A 419 29.12 -4.06 -7.09
N ASN A 420 28.63 -3.87 -5.88
CA ASN A 420 27.20 -3.63 -5.63
C ASN A 420 26.85 -2.18 -5.98
N VAL A 421 25.93 -2.01 -6.92
CA VAL A 421 25.36 -0.70 -7.27
C VAL A 421 23.90 -0.67 -6.85
N TYR A 422 23.56 0.23 -5.95
CA TYR A 422 22.20 0.42 -5.48
C TYR A 422 21.45 1.36 -6.43
N PRO A 423 20.41 0.89 -7.15
CA PRO A 423 19.73 1.69 -8.16
C PRO A 423 19.25 3.04 -7.63
N LYS A 424 18.73 3.08 -6.40
CA LYS A 424 18.18 4.32 -5.82
C LYS A 424 19.23 5.40 -5.62
N GLU A 425 20.45 5.03 -5.31
CA GLU A 425 21.56 5.98 -5.19
C GLU A 425 21.84 6.68 -6.52
N VAL A 426 21.86 5.91 -7.60
CA VAL A 426 22.06 6.45 -8.95
C VAL A 426 20.85 7.26 -9.41
N GLU A 427 19.62 6.78 -9.14
CA GLU A 427 18.39 7.50 -9.43
C GLU A 427 18.34 8.86 -8.73
N THR A 428 18.78 8.93 -7.47
CA THR A 428 18.80 10.19 -6.71
C THR A 428 19.67 11.25 -7.39
N GLU A 429 20.83 10.86 -7.92
CA GLU A 429 21.72 11.79 -8.63
C GLU A 429 21.20 12.17 -10.02
N LEU A 430 20.53 11.23 -10.71
CA LEU A 430 19.88 11.52 -11.98
C LEU A 430 18.67 12.45 -11.81
N ASP A 431 17.81 12.17 -10.83
CA ASP A 431 16.62 12.97 -10.53
C ASP A 431 16.96 14.42 -10.10
N ALA A 432 18.16 14.62 -9.53
CA ALA A 432 18.67 15.95 -9.17
C ALA A 432 19.19 16.78 -10.36
N LEU A 433 19.26 16.22 -11.57
CA LEU A 433 19.69 16.95 -12.77
C LEU A 433 18.59 17.89 -13.28
N ALA A 434 18.99 19.07 -13.73
CA ALA A 434 18.08 19.99 -14.41
C ALA A 434 17.46 19.30 -15.64
N GLY A 435 16.14 19.36 -15.77
CA GLY A 435 15.41 18.78 -16.90
C GLY A 435 14.98 17.33 -16.71
N VAL A 436 15.50 16.57 -15.75
CA VAL A 436 15.02 15.22 -15.42
C VAL A 436 13.79 15.31 -14.50
N ALA A 437 12.69 14.68 -14.91
CA ALA A 437 11.48 14.58 -14.10
C ALA A 437 11.54 13.38 -13.16
N GLU A 438 12.01 12.25 -13.66
CA GLU A 438 12.17 11.00 -12.90
C GLU A 438 13.11 10.05 -13.64
N SER A 439 13.66 9.07 -12.92
CA SER A 439 14.53 8.05 -13.48
C SER A 439 14.23 6.66 -12.91
N ALA A 440 14.68 5.62 -13.61
CA ALA A 440 14.73 4.27 -13.10
C ALA A 440 16.05 3.61 -13.53
N VAL A 441 16.75 3.01 -12.58
CA VAL A 441 18.05 2.34 -12.79
C VAL A 441 17.90 0.85 -12.52
N PHE A 442 18.50 0.06 -13.41
CA PHE A 442 18.46 -1.40 -13.36
C PHE A 442 19.70 -2.00 -14.04
N GLY A 443 19.99 -3.27 -13.73
CA GLY A 443 21.03 -4.03 -14.41
C GLY A 443 20.48 -4.77 -15.62
N VAL A 444 21.24 -4.82 -16.70
CA VAL A 444 21.03 -5.73 -17.83
C VAL A 444 22.31 -6.48 -18.13
N PRO A 445 22.26 -7.69 -18.73
CA PRO A 445 23.45 -8.47 -19.03
C PRO A 445 24.49 -7.67 -19.81
N HIS A 446 25.74 -7.72 -19.36
CA HIS A 446 26.88 -7.04 -19.98
C HIS A 446 28.07 -8.00 -20.09
N PRO A 447 28.75 -8.11 -21.27
CA PRO A 447 29.81 -9.10 -21.48
C PRO A 447 31.00 -8.97 -20.53
N ASP A 448 31.40 -7.72 -20.17
CA ASP A 448 32.58 -7.49 -19.34
C ASP A 448 32.26 -7.31 -17.84
N PHE A 449 31.06 -6.87 -17.52
CA PHE A 449 30.71 -6.46 -16.14
C PHE A 449 29.72 -7.40 -15.45
N GLY A 450 29.26 -8.47 -16.12
CA GLY A 450 28.15 -9.29 -15.68
C GLY A 450 26.83 -8.56 -15.84
N GLU A 451 26.64 -7.43 -15.15
CA GLU A 451 25.55 -6.50 -15.39
C GLU A 451 26.05 -5.09 -15.73
N GLY A 452 25.47 -4.47 -16.74
CA GLY A 452 25.65 -3.06 -17.08
C GLY A 452 24.63 -2.21 -16.37
N VAL A 453 25.08 -1.25 -15.55
CA VAL A 453 24.19 -0.25 -14.95
C VAL A 453 23.52 0.53 -16.07
N THR A 454 22.20 0.46 -16.15
CA THR A 454 21.39 1.11 -17.19
C THR A 454 20.37 2.02 -16.54
N ALA A 455 20.23 3.22 -17.07
CA ALA A 455 19.22 4.17 -16.63
C ALA A 455 18.21 4.46 -17.74
N VAL A 456 16.94 4.63 -17.38
CA VAL A 456 15.95 5.30 -18.20
C VAL A 456 15.53 6.57 -17.49
N VAL A 457 15.34 7.66 -18.22
CA VAL A 457 14.99 8.98 -17.69
C VAL A 457 13.79 9.55 -18.44
N VAL A 458 12.93 10.27 -17.73
CA VAL A 458 11.80 11.02 -18.28
C VAL A 458 12.14 12.51 -18.18
N ALA A 459 11.93 13.25 -19.25
CA ALA A 459 12.18 14.68 -19.28
C ALA A 459 11.05 15.47 -18.60
N LYS A 460 11.39 16.58 -17.95
CA LYS A 460 10.42 17.61 -17.56
C LYS A 460 9.79 18.23 -18.82
N SER A 461 8.55 18.70 -18.68
CA SER A 461 7.85 19.35 -19.80
C SER A 461 8.70 20.46 -20.43
N GLY A 462 8.90 20.39 -21.75
CA GLY A 462 9.71 21.33 -22.50
C GLY A 462 11.22 21.16 -22.41
N ALA A 463 11.73 20.23 -21.58
CA ALA A 463 13.15 19.95 -21.49
C ALA A 463 13.58 18.96 -22.59
N ARG A 464 14.81 19.14 -23.10
CA ARG A 464 15.49 18.17 -23.93
C ARG A 464 16.61 17.54 -23.13
N LEU A 465 16.69 16.24 -23.15
CA LEU A 465 17.73 15.46 -22.47
C LEU A 465 18.61 14.77 -23.51
N ASP A 466 19.91 14.80 -23.27
CA ASP A 466 20.92 14.11 -24.07
C ASP A 466 21.71 13.13 -23.19
N GLU A 467 21.90 11.90 -23.66
CA GLU A 467 22.59 10.85 -22.91
C GLU A 467 24.01 11.26 -22.49
N ALA A 468 24.78 11.85 -23.43
CA ALA A 468 26.18 12.23 -23.17
C ALA A 468 26.29 13.37 -22.15
N GLU A 469 25.32 14.30 -22.15
CA GLU A 469 25.22 15.38 -21.15
C GLU A 469 24.89 14.84 -19.76
N ILE A 470 23.91 13.95 -19.67
CA ILE A 470 23.54 13.30 -18.40
C ILE A 470 24.73 12.53 -17.84
N LEU A 471 25.37 11.68 -18.65
CA LEU A 471 26.53 10.90 -18.23
C LEU A 471 27.70 11.79 -17.76
N ARG A 472 27.92 12.93 -18.43
CA ARG A 472 28.92 13.92 -17.99
C ARG A 472 28.55 14.55 -16.65
N ALA A 473 27.29 14.91 -16.45
CA ALA A 473 26.81 15.56 -15.25
C ALA A 473 26.90 14.66 -14.01
N VAL A 474 26.59 13.36 -14.13
CA VAL A 474 26.68 12.44 -12.98
C VAL A 474 28.09 11.94 -12.70
N ARG A 475 29.04 12.14 -13.61
CA ARG A 475 30.43 11.65 -13.49
C ARG A 475 31.19 12.26 -12.31
N SER A 476 30.86 13.48 -11.90
CA SER A 476 31.44 14.15 -10.72
C SER A 476 30.71 13.84 -9.41
N ARG A 477 29.56 13.16 -9.49
CA ARG A 477 28.69 12.90 -8.34
C ARG A 477 28.70 11.44 -7.89
N LEU A 478 29.04 10.52 -8.81
CA LEU A 478 29.03 9.09 -8.58
C LEU A 478 30.41 8.47 -8.78
N ALA A 479 30.74 7.48 -7.97
CA ALA A 479 31.92 6.66 -8.19
C ALA A 479 31.85 5.95 -9.56
N ARG A 480 32.99 5.75 -10.20
CA ARG A 480 33.09 5.25 -11.59
C ARG A 480 32.30 3.94 -11.84
N TYR A 481 32.29 3.03 -10.89
CA TYR A 481 31.59 1.75 -11.01
C TYR A 481 30.06 1.89 -10.93
N LYS A 482 29.53 2.97 -10.32
CA LYS A 482 28.11 3.29 -10.22
C LYS A 482 27.56 3.99 -11.46
N LEU A 483 28.43 4.53 -12.31
CA LEU A 483 27.99 5.28 -13.49
C LEU A 483 27.19 4.39 -14.44
N PRO A 484 26.01 4.86 -14.89
CA PRO A 484 25.29 4.18 -15.95
C PRO A 484 26.18 3.99 -17.20
N LYS A 485 26.11 2.81 -17.79
CA LYS A 485 26.77 2.52 -19.09
C LYS A 485 25.93 3.07 -20.25
N ARG A 486 24.62 3.17 -20.04
CA ARG A 486 23.66 3.75 -20.97
C ARG A 486 22.59 4.52 -20.23
N VAL A 487 22.16 5.62 -20.79
CA VAL A 487 21.01 6.42 -20.35
C VAL A 487 20.04 6.57 -21.53
N LEU A 488 18.83 6.10 -21.36
CA LEU A 488 17.80 6.12 -22.41
C LEU A 488 16.71 7.12 -22.01
N VAL A 489 16.37 8.03 -22.91
CA VAL A 489 15.27 8.97 -22.68
C VAL A 489 13.97 8.31 -23.13
N VAL A 490 12.98 8.28 -22.26
CA VAL A 490 11.65 7.69 -22.52
C VAL A 490 10.55 8.71 -22.21
N GLU A 491 9.38 8.51 -22.78
CA GLU A 491 8.22 9.40 -22.53
C GLU A 491 7.64 9.19 -21.13
N GLU A 492 7.60 7.90 -20.68
CA GLU A 492 7.08 7.53 -19.35
C GLU A 492 7.76 6.25 -18.84
N LEU A 493 7.76 6.08 -17.51
CA LEU A 493 8.18 4.84 -16.87
C LEU A 493 6.99 3.87 -16.74
N PRO A 494 7.18 2.55 -17.02
CA PRO A 494 6.14 1.56 -16.81
C PRO A 494 5.80 1.45 -15.31
N ARG A 495 4.52 1.59 -14.98
CA ARG A 495 4.04 1.57 -13.60
C ARG A 495 2.89 0.60 -13.41
N ASN A 496 2.79 0.05 -12.20
CA ASN A 496 1.59 -0.64 -11.78
C ASN A 496 0.52 0.37 -11.31
N GLN A 497 -0.68 -0.12 -10.99
CA GLN A 497 -1.79 0.73 -10.52
C GLN A 497 -1.49 1.50 -9.22
N MET A 498 -0.50 1.05 -8.43
CA MET A 498 -0.02 1.77 -7.24
C MET A 498 1.06 2.81 -7.58
N GLY A 499 1.27 3.12 -8.85
CA GLY A 499 2.28 4.07 -9.31
C GLY A 499 3.72 3.58 -9.17
N LYS A 500 3.94 2.31 -8.81
CA LYS A 500 5.28 1.75 -8.62
C LYS A 500 5.90 1.39 -9.97
N VAL A 501 7.13 1.86 -10.20
CA VAL A 501 7.90 1.54 -11.42
C VAL A 501 8.16 0.04 -11.51
N GLN A 502 7.87 -0.54 -12.67
CA GLN A 502 8.04 -1.96 -12.96
C GLN A 502 9.42 -2.21 -13.62
N LYS A 503 10.49 -2.21 -12.81
CA LYS A 503 11.86 -2.44 -13.31
C LYS A 503 12.04 -3.77 -14.02
N SER A 504 11.26 -4.80 -13.70
CA SER A 504 11.28 -6.08 -14.39
C SER A 504 10.93 -5.94 -15.88
N LEU A 505 9.93 -5.12 -16.22
CA LEU A 505 9.57 -4.83 -17.60
C LEU A 505 10.70 -4.10 -18.34
N LEU A 506 11.38 -3.16 -17.66
CA LEU A 506 12.53 -2.45 -18.22
C LEU A 506 13.70 -3.41 -18.48
N ARG A 507 14.01 -4.31 -17.53
CA ARG A 507 15.05 -5.34 -17.73
C ARG A 507 14.75 -6.23 -18.93
N THR A 508 13.51 -6.69 -19.07
CA THR A 508 13.10 -7.51 -20.21
C THR A 508 13.21 -6.74 -21.52
N ARG A 509 12.71 -5.49 -21.54
CA ARG A 509 12.73 -4.63 -22.75
C ARG A 509 14.14 -4.35 -23.26
N TYR A 510 15.09 -4.17 -22.35
CA TYR A 510 16.47 -3.78 -22.68
C TYR A 510 17.49 -4.90 -22.46
N ALA A 511 17.05 -6.15 -22.32
CA ALA A 511 17.92 -7.30 -22.02
C ALA A 511 19.09 -7.48 -23.02
N ALA A 512 18.89 -7.10 -24.28
CA ALA A 512 19.89 -7.22 -25.35
C ALA A 512 20.75 -5.95 -25.56
N LEU A 513 20.61 -4.92 -24.70
CA LEU A 513 21.21 -3.60 -24.91
C LEU A 513 22.73 -3.61 -25.10
N PHE A 514 23.44 -4.53 -24.45
CA PHE A 514 24.90 -4.68 -24.51
C PHE A 514 25.36 -5.95 -25.23
N GLN A 515 24.44 -6.69 -25.84
CA GLN A 515 24.80 -7.88 -26.61
C GLN A 515 25.27 -7.45 -28.01
N PRO A 516 26.24 -8.14 -28.59
CA PRO A 516 26.60 -7.90 -29.98
C PRO A 516 25.39 -8.19 -30.89
N PRO A 517 25.29 -7.46 -32.02
CA PRO A 517 24.16 -7.60 -32.95
C PRO A 517 24.12 -8.98 -33.62
#